data_186599f382e7a68d8b68e3c5cc1f4ca1
#
_entry.id   186599f382e7a68d8b68e3c5cc1f4ca1
#
_cell.length_a   1.000
_cell.length_b   1.000
_cell.length_c   1.000
_cell.angle_alpha   90.00
_cell.angle_beta   90.00
_cell.angle_gamma   90.00
#
_symmetry.space_group_name_H-M   'P 1'
#
loop_
_entity.id
_entity.type
_entity.pdbx_description
1 polymer ?
#
loop_
_entity_poly.entity_id
_entity_poly.type
_entity_poly.pdbx_seq_one_letter_code
_entity_poly.pdbx_strand_id
1 'polypeptide(L)'
;VPWFVNNLWFLMACFILVLVTTKLARVAGLVLLLFVIGVFTQTGYLLVVSLFFGGNASTVVSLLILTLKVATCSLASITVFSGLDPDRLSNGLMWYGCPERLSFSISYAYRVLPMLMGEFQNILLSFRMRGNPPEHETFAGKVKYLFYQVKVIMHAFYPLMLNTAKRSRTTVEALEIKGYRYAAVNKAVKKMKFSTLKVTYNDLLFLAVSFLWISLSVLASTLA
;
A
#
# COMPACT_ATOMS: atom_id res chain seq x y z
N VAL A 1 -1.35 -18.99 1.20
CA VAL A 1 -1.74 -20.19 0.43
C VAL A 1 -0.77 -20.47 -0.71
N PRO A 2 -0.44 -19.55 -1.65
CA PRO A 2 0.47 -19.84 -2.78
C PRO A 2 1.85 -20.34 -2.37
N TRP A 3 2.32 -20.04 -1.16
CA TRP A 3 3.65 -20.45 -0.68
C TRP A 3 3.77 -21.94 -0.32
N PHE A 4 2.67 -22.55 0.08
CA PHE A 4 2.66 -23.95 0.56
C PHE A 4 2.48 -24.96 -0.57
N VAL A 5 2.01 -24.54 -1.74
CA VAL A 5 1.71 -25.43 -2.87
C VAL A 5 2.71 -25.21 -4.00
N ASN A 6 3.32 -26.28 -4.50
CA ASN A 6 4.27 -26.24 -5.62
C ASN A 6 3.64 -26.67 -6.96
N ASN A 7 2.33 -26.96 -6.97
CA ASN A 7 1.65 -27.38 -8.18
C ASN A 7 1.36 -26.18 -9.10
N LEU A 8 1.91 -26.21 -10.31
CA LEU A 8 1.82 -25.12 -11.28
C LEU A 8 0.37 -24.79 -11.65
N TRP A 9 -0.45 -25.81 -11.86
CA TRP A 9 -1.87 -25.63 -12.23
C TRP A 9 -2.68 -24.92 -11.14
N PHE A 10 -2.43 -25.27 -9.91
CA PHE A 10 -3.09 -24.62 -8.76
C PHE A 10 -2.66 -23.18 -8.62
N LEU A 11 -1.38 -22.87 -8.81
CA LEU A 11 -0.86 -21.50 -8.77
C LEU A 11 -1.44 -20.63 -9.89
N MET A 12 -1.59 -21.18 -11.08
CA MET A 12 -2.27 -20.49 -12.21
C MET A 12 -3.72 -20.18 -11.86
N ALA A 13 -4.46 -21.13 -11.27
CA ALA A 13 -5.82 -20.89 -10.83
C ALA A 13 -5.91 -19.81 -9.75
N CYS A 14 -5.01 -19.80 -8.76
CA CYS A 14 -4.92 -18.74 -7.75
C CYS A 14 -4.63 -17.37 -8.37
N PHE A 15 -3.72 -17.31 -9.33
CA PHE A 15 -3.38 -16.06 -10.03
C PHE A 15 -4.57 -15.50 -10.79
N ILE A 16 -5.28 -16.33 -11.55
CA ILE A 16 -6.48 -15.94 -12.29
C ILE A 16 -7.57 -15.45 -11.34
N LEU A 17 -7.80 -16.14 -10.22
CA LEU A 17 -8.80 -15.75 -9.23
C LEU A 17 -8.46 -14.37 -8.62
N VAL A 18 -7.22 -14.12 -8.25
CA VAL A 18 -6.78 -12.82 -7.73
C VAL A 18 -6.88 -11.74 -8.82
N LEU A 19 -6.62 -12.07 -10.07
CA LEU A 19 -6.75 -11.15 -11.19
C LEU A 19 -8.22 -10.74 -11.43
N VAL A 20 -9.16 -11.68 -11.29
CA VAL A 20 -10.59 -11.39 -11.35
C VAL A 20 -11.03 -10.49 -10.18
N THR A 21 -10.59 -10.78 -8.96
CA THR A 21 -10.89 -9.92 -7.79
C THR A 21 -10.31 -8.52 -7.94
N THR A 22 -9.12 -8.37 -8.54
CA THR A 22 -8.51 -7.05 -8.82
C THR A 22 -9.33 -6.24 -9.82
N LYS A 23 -9.88 -6.88 -10.86
CA LYS A 23 -10.80 -6.22 -11.80
C LYS A 23 -12.11 -5.79 -11.13
N LEU A 24 -12.68 -6.63 -10.28
CA LEU A 24 -13.88 -6.31 -9.50
C LEU A 24 -13.65 -5.14 -8.52
N ALA A 25 -12.47 -5.04 -7.93
CA ALA A 25 -12.06 -3.96 -7.04
C ALA A 25 -11.82 -2.62 -7.75
N ARG A 26 -11.95 -2.54 -9.09
CA ARG A 26 -11.75 -1.33 -9.90
C ARG A 26 -10.41 -0.63 -9.63
N VAL A 27 -9.36 -1.40 -9.45
CA VAL A 27 -8.00 -0.85 -9.27
C VAL A 27 -7.60 0.01 -10.47
N ALA A 28 -6.95 1.14 -10.21
CA ALA A 28 -6.50 2.05 -11.27
C ALA A 28 -5.63 1.33 -12.30
N GLY A 29 -5.96 1.48 -13.59
CA GLY A 29 -5.28 0.78 -14.69
C GLY A 29 -3.78 1.04 -14.74
N LEU A 30 -3.34 2.23 -14.31
CA LEU A 30 -1.92 2.59 -14.22
C LEU A 30 -1.17 1.70 -13.22
N VAL A 31 -1.77 1.38 -12.08
CA VAL A 31 -1.17 0.50 -11.06
C VAL A 31 -1.04 -0.92 -11.59
N LEU A 32 -2.06 -1.41 -12.31
CA LEU A 32 -2.01 -2.71 -12.99
C LEU A 32 -0.93 -2.77 -14.07
N LEU A 33 -0.78 -1.70 -14.84
CA LEU A 33 0.26 -1.61 -15.87
C LEU A 33 1.65 -1.66 -15.25
N LEU A 34 1.90 -0.88 -14.19
CA LEU A 34 3.17 -0.92 -13.45
C LEU A 34 3.44 -2.31 -12.85
N PHE A 35 2.41 -2.98 -12.35
CA PHE A 35 2.52 -4.35 -11.85
C PHE A 35 2.94 -5.33 -12.96
N VAL A 36 2.30 -5.27 -14.14
CA VAL A 36 2.64 -6.13 -15.28
C VAL A 36 4.09 -5.91 -15.71
N ILE A 37 4.53 -4.66 -15.82
CA ILE A 37 5.92 -4.31 -16.14
C ILE A 37 6.87 -4.90 -15.09
N GLY A 38 6.55 -4.77 -13.79
CA GLY A 38 7.36 -5.31 -12.69
C GLY A 38 7.51 -6.83 -12.76
N VAL A 39 6.42 -7.56 -12.98
CA VAL A 39 6.43 -9.03 -13.13
C VAL A 39 7.23 -9.44 -14.36
N PHE A 40 7.07 -8.73 -15.49
CA PHE A 40 7.79 -9.03 -16.71
C PHE A 40 9.31 -8.81 -16.55
N THR A 41 9.70 -7.71 -15.93
CA THR A 41 11.09 -7.39 -15.62
C THR A 41 11.71 -8.43 -14.66
N GLN A 42 10.98 -8.82 -13.62
CA GLN A 42 11.43 -9.82 -12.66
C GLN A 42 11.62 -11.20 -13.31
N THR A 43 10.66 -11.62 -14.14
CA THR A 43 10.73 -12.90 -14.87
C THR A 43 11.89 -12.88 -15.87
N GLY A 44 12.05 -11.79 -16.61
CA GLY A 44 13.14 -11.61 -17.57
C GLY A 44 14.52 -11.66 -16.89
N TYR A 45 14.67 -10.96 -15.78
CA TYR A 45 15.92 -10.99 -15.01
C TYR A 45 16.26 -12.41 -14.52
N LEU A 46 15.30 -13.15 -13.96
CA LEU A 46 15.52 -14.50 -13.47
C LEU A 46 15.88 -15.48 -14.60
N LEU A 47 15.25 -15.34 -15.77
CA LEU A 47 15.59 -16.15 -16.94
C LEU A 47 17.02 -15.86 -17.43
N VAL A 48 17.41 -14.59 -17.51
CA VAL A 48 18.78 -14.20 -17.89
C VAL A 48 19.80 -14.78 -16.92
N VAL A 49 19.58 -14.65 -15.62
CA VAL A 49 20.47 -15.21 -14.60
C VAL A 49 20.55 -16.73 -14.71
N SER A 50 19.44 -17.43 -14.94
CA SER A 50 19.41 -18.89 -15.14
C SER A 50 20.25 -19.31 -16.34
N LEU A 51 20.21 -18.58 -17.45
CA LEU A 51 21.03 -18.86 -18.63
C LEU A 51 22.53 -18.70 -18.37
N PHE A 52 22.93 -17.66 -17.62
CA PHE A 52 24.33 -17.41 -17.28
C PHE A 52 24.91 -18.46 -16.32
N PHE A 53 24.12 -19.01 -15.42
CA PHE A 53 24.56 -20.00 -14.44
C PHE A 53 24.32 -21.45 -14.87
N GLY A 54 24.05 -21.72 -16.14
CA GLY A 54 23.91 -23.06 -16.70
C GLY A 54 22.64 -23.78 -16.23
N GLY A 55 21.53 -23.06 -16.07
CA GLY A 55 20.28 -23.59 -15.58
C GLY A 55 19.69 -24.68 -16.49
N ASN A 56 19.31 -25.81 -15.88
CA ASN A 56 18.58 -26.89 -16.53
C ASN A 56 17.08 -26.53 -16.69
N ALA A 57 16.36 -27.26 -17.53
CA ALA A 57 14.91 -27.05 -17.73
C ALA A 57 14.11 -27.11 -16.40
N SER A 58 14.52 -27.96 -15.46
CA SER A 58 13.93 -28.03 -14.11
C SER A 58 14.12 -26.73 -13.30
N THR A 59 15.26 -26.07 -13.47
CA THR A 59 15.54 -24.78 -12.80
C THR A 59 14.64 -23.68 -13.34
N VAL A 60 14.40 -23.65 -14.65
CA VAL A 60 13.51 -22.67 -15.28
C VAL A 60 12.06 -22.83 -14.77
N VAL A 61 11.57 -24.06 -14.67
CA VAL A 61 10.23 -24.35 -14.12
C VAL A 61 10.12 -23.90 -12.66
N SER A 62 11.13 -24.17 -11.84
CA SER A 62 11.15 -23.73 -10.45
C SER A 62 11.15 -22.20 -10.31
N LEU A 63 11.87 -21.48 -11.16
CA LEU A 63 11.89 -20.02 -11.22
C LEU A 63 10.54 -19.45 -11.66
N LEU A 64 9.87 -20.07 -12.64
CA LEU A 64 8.53 -19.68 -13.05
C LEU A 64 7.51 -19.87 -11.93
N ILE A 65 7.59 -20.96 -11.18
CA ILE A 65 6.75 -21.17 -9.99
C ILE A 65 6.99 -20.08 -8.95
N LEU A 66 8.24 -19.73 -8.70
CA LEU A 66 8.59 -18.67 -7.75
C LEU A 66 8.05 -17.31 -8.17
N THR A 67 8.24 -16.93 -9.45
CA THR A 67 7.72 -15.66 -9.97
C THR A 67 6.20 -15.59 -9.89
N LEU A 68 5.50 -16.69 -10.17
CA LEU A 68 4.05 -16.76 -10.06
C LEU A 68 3.57 -16.63 -8.61
N LYS A 69 4.30 -17.21 -7.64
CA LYS A 69 4.03 -17.05 -6.20
C LYS A 69 4.14 -15.59 -5.76
N VAL A 70 5.24 -14.93 -6.14
CA VAL A 70 5.48 -13.52 -5.80
C VAL A 70 4.45 -12.63 -6.50
N ALA A 71 4.14 -12.89 -7.76
CA ALA A 71 3.16 -12.13 -8.53
C ALA A 71 1.76 -12.22 -7.91
N THR A 72 1.30 -13.40 -7.51
CA THR A 72 -0.01 -13.57 -6.85
C THR A 72 -0.08 -12.84 -5.51
N CYS A 73 0.98 -12.90 -4.70
CA CYS A 73 1.06 -12.16 -3.43
C CYS A 73 1.04 -10.65 -3.65
N SER A 74 1.83 -10.16 -4.60
CA SER A 74 1.90 -8.73 -4.92
C SER A 74 0.56 -8.20 -5.45
N LEU A 75 -0.09 -8.95 -6.34
CA LEU A 75 -1.39 -8.58 -6.90
C LEU A 75 -2.47 -8.54 -5.81
N ALA A 76 -2.50 -9.53 -4.91
CA ALA A 76 -3.43 -9.54 -3.79
C ALA A 76 -3.20 -8.33 -2.86
N SER A 77 -1.96 -8.00 -2.56
CA SER A 77 -1.62 -6.81 -1.76
C SER A 77 -2.10 -5.52 -2.42
N ILE A 78 -1.84 -5.35 -3.71
CA ILE A 78 -2.29 -4.18 -4.48
C ILE A 78 -3.82 -4.07 -4.43
N THR A 79 -4.54 -5.17 -4.58
CA THR A 79 -6.01 -5.20 -4.57
C THR A 79 -6.56 -4.73 -3.23
N VAL A 80 -5.99 -5.22 -2.12
CA VAL A 80 -6.41 -4.85 -0.76
C VAL A 80 -6.11 -3.37 -0.49
N PHE A 81 -4.88 -2.92 -0.73
CA PHE A 81 -4.47 -1.55 -0.43
C PHE A 81 -5.14 -0.50 -1.32
N SER A 82 -5.44 -0.83 -2.57
CA SER A 82 -6.12 0.09 -3.49
C SER A 82 -7.58 0.37 -3.11
N GLY A 83 -8.25 -0.61 -2.48
CA GLY A 83 -9.64 -0.47 -2.03
C GLY A 83 -9.80 -0.01 -0.58
N LEU A 84 -8.71 0.26 0.12
CA LEU A 84 -8.71 0.50 1.56
C LEU A 84 -9.07 1.95 1.88
N ASP A 85 -10.25 2.15 2.48
CA ASP A 85 -10.67 3.45 2.99
C ASP A 85 -10.07 3.68 4.40
N PRO A 86 -9.31 4.76 4.61
CA PRO A 86 -8.65 5.04 5.90
C PRO A 86 -9.59 5.12 7.09
N ASP A 87 -10.80 5.66 6.89
CA ASP A 87 -11.78 5.78 7.96
C ASP A 87 -12.36 4.41 8.35
N ARG A 88 -12.58 3.53 7.38
CA ARG A 88 -13.01 2.14 7.63
C ARG A 88 -11.91 1.34 8.30
N LEU A 89 -10.66 1.51 7.88
CA LEU A 89 -9.50 0.89 8.52
C LEU A 89 -9.40 1.30 10.00
N SER A 90 -9.52 2.60 10.29
CA SER A 90 -9.48 3.15 11.64
C SER A 90 -10.57 2.52 12.55
N ASN A 91 -11.79 2.44 12.03
CA ASN A 91 -12.91 1.85 12.76
C ASN A 91 -12.74 0.33 12.95
N GLY A 92 -12.22 -0.37 11.94
CA GLY A 92 -11.89 -1.80 12.02
C GLY A 92 -10.82 -2.10 13.07
N LEU A 93 -9.77 -1.30 13.14
CA LEU A 93 -8.73 -1.41 14.17
C LEU A 93 -9.29 -1.23 15.58
N MET A 94 -10.24 -0.30 15.76
CA MET A 94 -10.93 -0.11 17.04
C MET A 94 -11.76 -1.34 17.43
N TRP A 95 -12.38 -1.99 16.45
CA TRP A 95 -13.16 -3.22 16.70
C TRP A 95 -12.25 -4.37 17.18
N TYR A 96 -11.04 -4.49 16.65
CA TYR A 96 -10.01 -5.46 17.07
C TYR A 96 -9.40 -5.16 18.45
N GLY A 97 -9.81 -4.07 19.13
CA GLY A 97 -9.34 -3.73 20.48
C GLY A 97 -8.18 -2.73 20.49
N CYS A 98 -7.78 -2.15 19.37
CA CYS A 98 -6.81 -1.06 19.37
C CYS A 98 -7.34 0.16 20.14
N PRO A 99 -6.48 0.86 20.92
CA PRO A 99 -6.89 2.04 21.64
C PRO A 99 -7.40 3.12 20.68
N GLU A 100 -8.48 3.79 21.05
CA GLU A 100 -9.15 4.80 20.23
C GLU A 100 -8.18 5.92 19.77
N ARG A 101 -7.18 6.22 20.58
CA ARG A 101 -6.14 7.21 20.25
C ARG A 101 -5.35 6.84 18.99
N LEU A 102 -4.93 5.57 18.86
CA LEU A 102 -4.20 5.09 17.69
C LEU A 102 -5.10 5.09 16.45
N SER A 103 -6.33 4.60 16.59
CA SER A 103 -7.31 4.56 15.51
C SER A 103 -7.61 5.96 14.97
N PHE A 104 -7.83 6.93 15.86
CA PHE A 104 -8.01 8.33 15.48
C PHE A 104 -6.77 8.90 14.79
N SER A 105 -5.57 8.61 15.34
CA SER A 105 -4.32 9.12 14.75
C SER A 105 -4.13 8.64 13.31
N ILE A 106 -4.47 7.40 13.00
CA ILE A 106 -4.39 6.83 11.64
C ILE A 106 -5.36 7.57 10.72
N SER A 107 -6.64 7.68 11.10
CA SER A 107 -7.64 8.39 10.29
C SER A 107 -7.25 9.85 10.07
N TYR A 108 -6.78 10.53 11.11
CA TYR A 108 -6.33 11.91 11.03
C TYR A 108 -5.10 12.07 10.10
N ALA A 109 -4.11 11.18 10.23
CA ALA A 109 -2.92 11.21 9.38
C ALA A 109 -3.26 11.11 7.90
N TYR A 110 -4.15 10.20 7.52
CA TYR A 110 -4.59 10.05 6.12
C TYR A 110 -5.34 11.28 5.58
N ARG A 111 -6.12 11.97 6.42
CA ARG A 111 -6.81 13.20 6.03
C ARG A 111 -5.87 14.38 5.87
N VAL A 112 -4.85 14.46 6.71
CA VAL A 112 -3.86 15.55 6.68
C VAL A 112 -2.83 15.37 5.56
N LEU A 113 -2.54 14.12 5.19
CA LEU A 113 -1.52 13.79 4.19
C LEU A 113 -1.69 14.53 2.85
N PRO A 114 -2.88 14.58 2.21
CA PRO A 114 -3.06 15.33 0.95
C PRO A 114 -2.78 16.82 1.10
N MET A 115 -3.16 17.41 2.24
CA MET A 115 -2.92 18.80 2.55
C MET A 115 -1.42 19.09 2.72
N LEU A 116 -0.69 18.22 3.46
CA LEU A 116 0.76 18.34 3.62
C LEU A 116 1.49 18.19 2.28
N MET A 117 1.02 17.30 1.40
CA MET A 117 1.58 17.15 0.06
C MET A 117 1.41 18.41 -0.77
N GLY A 118 0.24 19.08 -0.69
CA GLY A 118 0.02 20.36 -1.35
C GLY A 118 0.93 21.47 -0.81
N GLU A 119 1.07 21.58 0.51
CA GLU A 119 2.00 22.54 1.13
C GLU A 119 3.45 22.27 0.72
N PHE A 120 3.86 21.00 0.72
CA PHE A 120 5.20 20.60 0.29
C PHE A 120 5.49 20.99 -1.16
N GLN A 121 4.55 20.76 -2.06
CA GLN A 121 4.66 21.17 -3.46
C GLN A 121 4.80 22.69 -3.61
N ASN A 122 4.02 23.46 -2.87
CA ASN A 122 4.08 24.93 -2.89
C ASN A 122 5.43 25.44 -2.37
N ILE A 123 5.96 24.84 -1.31
CA ILE A 123 7.28 25.18 -0.77
C ILE A 123 8.37 24.82 -1.80
N LEU A 124 8.29 23.62 -2.42
CA LEU A 124 9.22 23.20 -3.47
C LEU A 124 9.22 24.17 -4.66
N LEU A 125 8.05 24.56 -5.13
CA LEU A 125 7.91 25.54 -6.21
C LEU A 125 8.54 26.89 -5.83
N SER A 126 8.31 27.35 -4.61
CA SER A 126 8.92 28.60 -4.10
C SER A 126 10.46 28.53 -4.09
N PHE A 127 11.03 27.41 -3.66
CA PHE A 127 12.49 27.21 -3.70
C PHE A 127 13.03 27.09 -5.13
N ARG A 128 12.31 26.44 -6.03
CA ARG A 128 12.70 26.34 -7.44
C ARG A 128 12.70 27.69 -8.14
N MET A 129 11.72 28.55 -7.83
CA MET A 129 11.67 29.91 -8.40
C MET A 129 12.81 30.81 -7.91
N ARG A 130 13.35 30.57 -6.70
CA ARG A 130 14.46 31.33 -6.13
C ARG A 130 15.83 30.74 -6.46
N GLY A 131 15.89 29.48 -6.89
CA GLY A 131 17.13 28.78 -7.19
C GLY A 131 17.56 28.95 -8.65
N ASN A 132 18.85 28.81 -8.90
CA ASN A 132 19.40 28.76 -10.25
C ASN A 132 19.74 27.29 -10.56
N PRO A 133 18.91 26.57 -11.33
CA PRO A 133 19.16 25.15 -11.63
C PRO A 133 20.40 25.01 -12.51
N PRO A 134 21.29 24.02 -12.25
CA PRO A 134 22.42 23.74 -13.13
C PRO A 134 21.93 23.21 -14.48
N GLU A 135 22.68 23.53 -15.54
CA GLU A 135 22.42 23.06 -16.91
C GLU A 135 22.49 21.52 -16.99
N HIS A 136 21.60 20.90 -17.80
CA HIS A 136 21.41 19.44 -17.82
C HIS A 136 21.93 18.75 -19.09
N GLU A 137 22.61 19.45 -19.97
CA GLU A 137 22.99 18.89 -21.28
C GLU A 137 24.04 17.78 -21.19
N THR A 138 24.91 17.80 -20.19
CA THR A 138 25.98 16.80 -20.01
C THR A 138 25.61 15.76 -18.96
N PHE A 139 26.10 14.51 -19.09
CA PHE A 139 25.87 13.45 -18.10
C PHE A 139 26.24 13.87 -16.67
N ALA A 140 27.39 14.55 -16.52
CA ALA A 140 27.80 15.17 -15.25
C ALA A 140 26.82 16.26 -14.79
N GLY A 141 26.22 17.02 -15.71
CA GLY A 141 25.17 17.99 -15.44
C GLY A 141 23.89 17.36 -14.88
N LYS A 142 23.49 16.20 -15.40
CA LYS A 142 22.32 15.45 -14.89
C LYS A 142 22.52 14.99 -13.45
N VAL A 143 23.70 14.48 -13.12
CA VAL A 143 24.05 14.07 -11.76
C VAL A 143 24.03 15.29 -10.81
N LYS A 144 24.62 16.41 -11.24
CA LYS A 144 24.62 17.67 -10.47
C LYS A 144 23.21 18.23 -10.25
N TYR A 145 22.34 18.11 -11.28
CA TYR A 145 20.94 18.49 -11.18
C TYR A 145 20.17 17.60 -10.18
N LEU A 146 20.46 16.32 -10.15
CA LEU A 146 19.84 15.38 -9.20
C LEU A 146 20.25 15.73 -7.76
N PHE A 147 21.52 16.01 -7.53
CA PHE A 147 22.00 16.51 -6.23
C PHE A 147 21.35 17.85 -5.84
N TYR A 148 21.20 18.76 -6.80
CA TYR A 148 20.49 20.01 -6.58
C TYR A 148 19.02 19.76 -6.17
N GLN A 149 18.31 18.86 -6.84
CA GLN A 149 16.93 18.51 -6.48
C GLN A 149 16.84 17.94 -5.05
N VAL A 150 17.72 17.01 -4.69
CA VAL A 150 17.77 16.46 -3.34
C VAL A 150 18.03 17.56 -2.31
N LYS A 151 18.95 18.46 -2.59
CA LYS A 151 19.25 19.61 -1.72
C LYS A 151 18.04 20.53 -1.54
N VAL A 152 17.32 20.82 -2.61
CA VAL A 152 16.08 21.63 -2.56
C VAL A 152 14.99 20.94 -1.72
N ILE A 153 14.82 19.63 -1.88
CA ILE A 153 13.87 18.82 -1.09
C ILE A 153 14.24 18.88 0.41
N MET A 154 15.50 18.73 0.75
CA MET A 154 15.95 18.80 2.15
C MET A 154 15.71 20.19 2.76
N HIS A 155 15.95 21.27 2.00
CA HIS A 155 15.69 22.64 2.48
C HIS A 155 14.18 22.92 2.59
N ALA A 156 13.35 22.34 1.71
CA ALA A 156 11.90 22.47 1.77
C ALA A 156 11.28 21.71 2.95
N PHE A 157 11.95 20.69 3.43
CA PHE A 157 11.48 19.88 4.55
C PHE A 157 11.42 20.67 5.87
N TYR A 158 12.39 21.54 6.13
CA TYR A 158 12.44 22.34 7.36
C TYR A 158 11.25 23.28 7.55
N PRO A 159 10.88 24.14 6.57
CA PRO A 159 9.67 24.97 6.67
C PRO A 159 8.39 24.15 6.80
N LEU A 160 8.31 23.01 6.09
CA LEU A 160 7.16 22.09 6.20
C LEU A 160 7.00 21.58 7.62
N MET A 161 8.09 21.15 8.26
CA MET A 161 8.06 20.65 9.65
C MET A 161 7.65 21.74 10.64
N LEU A 162 8.14 22.97 10.47
CA LEU A 162 7.74 24.10 11.31
C LEU A 162 6.24 24.42 11.18
N ASN A 163 5.74 24.45 9.96
CA ASN A 163 4.31 24.70 9.71
C ASN A 163 3.45 23.58 10.30
N THR A 164 3.87 22.33 10.11
CA THR A 164 3.18 21.15 10.65
C THR A 164 3.18 21.17 12.19
N ALA A 165 4.29 21.53 12.83
CA ALA A 165 4.39 21.64 14.28
C ALA A 165 3.45 22.72 14.84
N LYS A 166 3.38 23.90 14.21
CA LYS A 166 2.44 24.97 14.59
C LYS A 166 0.99 24.50 14.43
N ARG A 167 0.65 23.86 13.32
CA ARG A 167 -0.69 23.32 13.07
C ARG A 167 -1.08 22.21 14.04
N SER A 168 -0.15 21.31 14.41
CA SER A 168 -0.44 20.25 15.36
C SER A 168 -0.85 20.81 16.71
N ARG A 169 -0.20 21.88 17.18
CA ARG A 169 -0.58 22.57 18.41
C ARG A 169 -2.01 23.11 18.37
N THR A 170 -2.35 23.87 17.32
CA THR A 170 -3.72 24.41 17.17
C THR A 170 -4.76 23.31 17.01
N THR A 171 -4.41 22.20 16.37
CA THR A 171 -5.30 21.04 16.23
C THR A 171 -5.55 20.37 17.57
N VAL A 172 -4.52 20.19 18.40
CA VAL A 172 -4.67 19.61 19.75
C VAL A 172 -5.56 20.51 20.62
N GLU A 173 -5.31 21.81 20.62
CA GLU A 173 -6.13 22.79 21.35
C GLU A 173 -7.62 22.73 20.89
N ALA A 174 -7.86 22.67 19.59
CA ALA A 174 -9.21 22.55 19.04
C ALA A 174 -9.89 21.23 19.41
N LEU A 175 -9.14 20.11 19.46
CA LEU A 175 -9.65 18.80 19.88
C LEU A 175 -9.98 18.77 21.37
N GLU A 176 -9.19 19.42 22.21
CA GLU A 176 -9.46 19.54 23.65
C GLU A 176 -10.74 20.35 23.91
N ILE A 177 -10.92 21.48 23.21
CA ILE A 177 -12.15 22.29 23.30
C ILE A 177 -13.37 21.48 22.84
N LYS A 178 -13.23 20.64 21.81
CA LYS A 178 -14.30 19.73 21.33
C LYS A 178 -14.56 18.53 22.26
N GLY A 179 -13.83 18.41 23.36
CA GLY A 179 -14.04 17.34 24.34
C GLY A 179 -13.55 15.96 23.88
N TYR A 180 -12.58 15.90 22.95
CA TYR A 180 -12.03 14.63 22.44
C TYR A 180 -11.57 13.70 23.56
N ARG A 181 -10.95 14.26 24.61
CA ARG A 181 -10.46 13.50 25.77
C ARG A 181 -11.60 12.84 26.55
N TYR A 182 -12.74 13.51 26.67
CA TYR A 182 -13.94 12.97 27.29
C TYR A 182 -14.60 11.90 26.42
N ALA A 183 -14.70 12.14 25.12
CA ALA A 183 -15.27 11.21 24.15
C ALA A 183 -14.48 9.90 24.06
N ALA A 184 -13.15 9.95 24.16
CA ALA A 184 -12.27 8.78 24.09
C ALA A 184 -12.44 7.81 25.29
N VAL A 185 -12.94 8.29 26.43
CA VAL A 185 -13.17 7.48 27.64
C VAL A 185 -14.60 6.96 27.71
N ASN A 186 -15.54 7.61 27.04
CA ASN A 186 -16.97 7.32 27.18
C ASN A 186 -17.41 6.13 26.29
N LYS A 187 -17.85 5.03 26.95
CA LYS A 187 -18.34 3.82 26.28
C LYS A 187 -19.54 4.07 25.34
N ALA A 188 -20.38 5.07 25.63
CA ALA A 188 -21.54 5.40 24.80
C ALA A 188 -21.14 5.94 23.42
N VAL A 189 -20.11 6.80 23.37
CA VAL A 189 -19.58 7.35 22.11
C VAL A 189 -18.93 6.25 21.28
N LYS A 190 -18.23 5.34 21.94
CA LYS A 190 -17.64 4.16 21.28
C LYS A 190 -18.72 3.27 20.65
N LYS A 191 -19.83 3.06 21.31
CA LYS A 191 -20.96 2.28 20.80
C LYS A 191 -21.62 2.95 19.59
N MET A 192 -21.73 4.28 19.56
CA MET A 192 -22.23 5.03 18.39
C MET A 192 -21.31 4.88 17.18
N LYS A 193 -19.99 4.91 17.33
CA LYS A 193 -19.05 4.68 16.24
C LYS A 193 -19.16 3.26 15.68
N PHE A 194 -19.36 2.25 16.52
CA PHE A 194 -19.55 0.88 16.07
C PHE A 194 -20.87 0.65 15.34
N SER A 195 -21.91 1.44 15.62
CA SER A 195 -23.19 1.31 14.91
C SER A 195 -23.11 1.66 13.42
N THR A 196 -22.05 2.37 13.00
CA THR A 196 -21.79 2.68 11.59
C THR A 196 -21.11 1.54 10.82
N LEU A 197 -20.53 0.57 11.54
CA LEU A 197 -19.94 -0.64 10.98
C LEU A 197 -21.02 -1.69 10.82
N LYS A 198 -21.63 -1.76 9.65
CA LYS A 198 -22.56 -2.84 9.31
C LYS A 198 -21.82 -3.90 8.50
N VAL A 199 -21.74 -5.11 9.04
CA VAL A 199 -21.30 -6.28 8.26
C VAL A 199 -22.35 -6.56 7.20
N THR A 200 -21.96 -6.47 5.95
CA THR A 200 -22.84 -6.73 4.80
C THR A 200 -22.80 -8.23 4.48
N TYR A 201 -23.89 -8.76 3.90
CA TYR A 201 -23.97 -10.15 3.45
C TYR A 201 -22.81 -10.51 2.50
N ASN A 202 -22.38 -9.57 1.67
CA ASN A 202 -21.23 -9.72 0.77
C ASN A 202 -19.91 -9.95 1.50
N ASP A 203 -19.73 -9.34 2.68
CA ASP A 203 -18.51 -9.50 3.50
C ASP A 203 -18.43 -10.91 4.07
N LEU A 204 -19.59 -11.45 4.49
CA LEU A 204 -19.69 -12.80 5.02
C LEU A 204 -19.52 -13.85 3.92
N LEU A 205 -20.05 -13.60 2.74
CA LEU A 205 -19.87 -14.44 1.56
C LEU A 205 -18.41 -14.46 1.12
N PHE A 206 -17.72 -13.29 1.12
CA PHE A 206 -16.31 -13.20 0.81
C PHE A 206 -15.45 -13.99 1.81
N LEU A 207 -15.76 -13.88 3.11
CA LEU A 207 -15.11 -14.68 4.15
C LEU A 207 -15.30 -16.18 3.95
N ALA A 208 -16.53 -16.61 3.66
CA ALA A 208 -16.83 -18.01 3.42
C ALA A 208 -16.08 -18.56 2.19
N VAL A 209 -16.06 -17.82 1.08
CA VAL A 209 -15.33 -18.20 -0.15
C VAL A 209 -13.83 -18.24 0.11
N SER A 210 -13.27 -17.29 0.84
CA SER A 210 -11.83 -17.27 1.17
C SER A 210 -11.45 -18.45 2.08
N PHE A 211 -12.30 -18.80 3.04
CA PHE A 211 -12.07 -19.95 3.92
C PHE A 211 -12.16 -21.29 3.16
N LEU A 212 -13.14 -21.44 2.29
CA LEU A 212 -13.27 -22.59 1.38
C LEU A 212 -12.03 -22.73 0.48
N TRP A 213 -11.52 -21.61 -0.04
CA TRP A 213 -10.33 -21.61 -0.88
C TRP A 213 -9.08 -22.03 -0.11
N ILE A 214 -8.92 -21.58 1.13
CA ILE A 214 -7.83 -21.98 2.01
C ILE A 214 -7.91 -23.48 2.32
N SER A 215 -9.09 -24.00 2.66
CA SER A 215 -9.26 -25.43 2.96
C SER A 215 -8.97 -26.31 1.75
N LEU A 216 -9.44 -25.91 0.57
CA LEU A 216 -9.19 -26.62 -0.69
C LEU A 216 -7.68 -26.63 -1.05
N SER A 217 -6.98 -25.54 -0.76
CA SER A 217 -5.55 -25.43 -1.00
C SER A 217 -4.71 -26.32 -0.07
N VAL A 218 -5.12 -26.44 1.19
CA VAL A 218 -4.48 -27.34 2.15
C VAL A 218 -4.72 -28.81 1.74
N LEU A 219 -5.93 -29.14 1.32
CA LEU A 219 -6.26 -30.47 0.82
C LEU A 219 -5.46 -30.83 -0.45
N ALA A 220 -5.32 -29.90 -1.38
CA ALA A 220 -4.51 -30.08 -2.58
C ALA A 220 -3.00 -30.24 -2.27
N SER A 221 -2.50 -29.61 -1.20
CA SER A 221 -1.10 -29.76 -0.77
C SER A 221 -0.83 -31.10 -0.06
N THR A 222 -1.86 -31.72 0.53
CA THR A 222 -1.73 -33.04 1.20
C THR A 222 -1.89 -34.19 0.23
N LEU A 223 -2.50 -33.97 -0.94
CA LEU A 223 -2.72 -34.98 -1.98
C LEU A 223 -1.64 -34.94 -3.09
N ALA A 224 -0.79 -33.93 -3.12
CA ALA A 224 0.33 -33.78 -4.07
C ALA A 224 1.67 -34.09 -3.42
#